data_8f23709c3ab2db53042ce40cde7458d4
#
_entry.id   8f23709c3ab2db53042ce40cde7458d4
#
_cell.length_a   1.000
_cell.length_b   1.000
_cell.length_c   1.000
_cell.angle_alpha   90.00
_cell.angle_beta   90.00
_cell.angle_gamma   90.00
#
_symmetry.space_group_name_H-M   'P 1'
#
loop_
_entity.id
_entity.type
_entity.pdbx_description
1 polymer ?
#
loop_
_entity_poly.entity_id
_entity_poly.type
_entity_poly.pdbx_seq_one_letter_code
_entity_poly.pdbx_strand_id
1 'polypeptide(L)'
;MTDTISSKHPKGLYFIYTVAIAERFGYYGMRALFVLYMIKALMIDKELSSVIYGNYTGLVYLTPLIGGYMADRYWGMRRSMFWGAVMMVVGQLFMFLSAVYFQQVELAKWLMYIGLGGLIFGNGFFKPNVTTFVGQLYEPGDRRLDSAYTIFYMGVNLGAFVSPLVCGYLGDTGNPADFKWGFLAAAVVSVLCLLIYVSQKEKYLTGPDGKPLGVEPAAKNKTSDEDLKPAVKVTFKEMVLWLFGAVALFIALIYSSDFDAIGSFIYTACIIVPAFVISDKSLTKVERHRIAVIYIIAFFVIFFWSAFEQAGISLTYFAEEQTERNLLGWTMPASWFQSFNAVFVVLLAPLFARLWVKLGQKNMEPASPVKQAIGLFLLSTGYLLIALGVRGVEPGMKVSILWLTGLYFIHTMGELCLSPIGLSMVNKLAPVRFASLLMGVWYLSMATANKFAGALSTLYPEAGKSRMFFGLEISNLFDFFMIFVVISAVAALILFGLSKWLQKLMHGVK
;
A
#
# COMPACT_ATOMS: atom_id res chain seq x y z
N MET A 1 8.57 24.77 -37.90
CA MET A 1 8.49 23.32 -38.09
C MET A 1 7.51 22.79 -37.07
N THR A 2 6.31 22.43 -37.50
CA THR A 2 5.31 21.76 -36.66
C THR A 2 5.76 20.33 -36.48
N ASP A 3 6.47 20.05 -35.38
CA ASP A 3 6.74 18.68 -34.95
C ASP A 3 5.41 17.97 -34.78
N THR A 4 5.13 17.07 -35.72
CA THR A 4 4.02 16.11 -35.61
C THR A 4 4.34 15.22 -34.41
N ILE A 5 3.86 15.63 -33.22
CA ILE A 5 3.95 14.80 -31.99
C ILE A 5 3.30 13.47 -32.34
N SER A 6 4.12 12.42 -32.39
CA SER A 6 3.64 11.05 -32.62
C SER A 6 2.52 10.75 -31.62
N SER A 7 1.35 10.35 -32.10
CA SER A 7 0.21 9.97 -31.26
C SER A 7 0.46 8.68 -30.49
N LYS A 8 1.54 7.94 -30.81
CA LYS A 8 1.88 6.64 -30.22
C LYS A 8 2.77 6.80 -28.99
N HIS A 9 2.48 6.05 -27.95
CA HIS A 9 3.35 5.94 -26.79
C HIS A 9 4.68 5.22 -27.11
N PRO A 10 5.78 5.53 -26.38
CA PRO A 10 7.04 4.81 -26.53
C PRO A 10 6.87 3.32 -26.22
N LYS A 11 7.58 2.45 -26.92
CA LYS A 11 7.54 0.99 -26.67
C LYS A 11 7.99 0.63 -25.24
N GLY A 12 8.83 1.45 -24.62
CA GLY A 12 9.23 1.32 -23.22
C GLY A 12 8.06 1.34 -22.24
N LEU A 13 6.98 2.08 -22.53
CA LEU A 13 5.78 2.09 -21.70
C LEU A 13 5.13 0.70 -21.64
N TYR A 14 4.97 0.03 -22.77
CA TYR A 14 4.36 -1.31 -22.83
C TYR A 14 5.24 -2.36 -22.18
N PHE A 15 6.57 -2.20 -22.27
CA PHE A 15 7.51 -3.03 -21.53
C PHE A 15 7.34 -2.86 -20.01
N ILE A 16 7.33 -1.61 -19.51
CA ILE A 16 7.11 -1.31 -18.08
C ILE A 16 5.73 -1.79 -17.64
N TYR A 17 4.69 -1.64 -18.45
CA TYR A 17 3.34 -2.14 -18.21
C TYR A 17 3.34 -3.66 -17.97
N THR A 18 4.00 -4.42 -18.85
CA THR A 18 4.09 -5.90 -18.73
C THR A 18 4.86 -6.31 -17.47
N VAL A 19 5.96 -5.64 -17.18
CA VAL A 19 6.77 -5.87 -15.98
C VAL A 19 5.97 -5.55 -14.71
N ALA A 20 5.19 -4.46 -14.73
CA ALA A 20 4.34 -4.08 -13.61
C ALA A 20 3.21 -5.10 -13.36
N ILE A 21 2.55 -5.60 -14.41
CA ILE A 21 1.53 -6.66 -14.28
C ILE A 21 2.13 -7.89 -13.58
N ALA A 22 3.27 -8.37 -14.07
CA ALA A 22 3.89 -9.59 -13.57
C ALA A 22 4.37 -9.43 -12.11
N GLU A 23 4.95 -8.27 -11.77
CA GLU A 23 5.37 -7.97 -10.41
C GLU A 23 4.15 -7.88 -9.45
N ARG A 24 3.10 -7.15 -9.86
CA ARG A 24 1.87 -7.07 -9.08
C ARG A 24 1.17 -8.41 -8.93
N PHE A 25 1.20 -9.25 -9.96
CA PHE A 25 0.68 -10.63 -9.87
C PHE A 25 1.40 -11.41 -8.76
N GLY A 26 2.73 -11.40 -8.73
CA GLY A 26 3.50 -12.08 -7.69
C GLY A 26 3.15 -11.57 -6.29
N TYR A 27 3.07 -10.26 -6.11
CA TYR A 27 2.76 -9.63 -4.83
C TYR A 27 1.34 -9.93 -4.34
N TYR A 28 0.32 -9.62 -5.13
CA TYR A 28 -1.08 -9.79 -4.73
C TYR A 28 -1.52 -11.24 -4.69
N GLY A 29 -0.95 -12.12 -5.55
CA GLY A 29 -1.24 -13.54 -5.53
C GLY A 29 -0.75 -14.23 -4.25
N MET A 30 0.47 -13.95 -3.82
CA MET A 30 1.00 -14.42 -2.54
C MET A 30 0.17 -13.84 -1.38
N ARG A 31 -0.06 -12.53 -1.39
CA ARG A 31 -0.78 -11.81 -0.35
C ARG A 31 -2.20 -12.38 -0.13
N ALA A 32 -2.91 -12.73 -1.22
CA ALA A 32 -4.27 -13.25 -1.15
C ALA A 32 -4.37 -14.59 -0.41
N LEU A 33 -3.32 -15.41 -0.49
CA LEU A 33 -3.25 -16.69 0.20
C LEU A 33 -2.64 -16.63 1.58
N PHE A 34 -1.86 -15.58 1.87
CA PHE A 34 -0.90 -15.55 2.96
C PHE A 34 -1.54 -15.79 4.33
N VAL A 35 -2.62 -15.06 4.65
CA VAL A 35 -3.27 -15.21 5.95
C VAL A 35 -3.97 -16.57 6.08
N LEU A 36 -4.59 -17.07 5.00
CA LEU A 36 -5.22 -18.40 4.98
C LEU A 36 -4.19 -19.52 5.13
N TYR A 37 -3.03 -19.39 4.49
CA TYR A 37 -1.90 -20.31 4.64
C TYR A 37 -1.42 -20.38 6.10
N MET A 38 -1.24 -19.24 6.77
CA MET A 38 -0.82 -19.22 8.17
C MET A 38 -1.81 -19.93 9.09
N ILE A 39 -3.12 -19.69 8.95
CA ILE A 39 -4.11 -20.28 9.85
C ILE A 39 -4.47 -21.74 9.49
N LYS A 40 -4.53 -22.10 8.21
CA LYS A 40 -4.98 -23.43 7.77
C LYS A 40 -3.86 -24.45 7.63
N ALA A 41 -2.68 -24.05 7.15
CA ALA A 41 -1.56 -24.95 6.90
C ALA A 41 -0.54 -24.94 8.04
N LEU A 42 -0.16 -23.76 8.53
CA LEU A 42 0.81 -23.64 9.62
C LEU A 42 0.17 -23.66 11.02
N MET A 43 -1.17 -23.67 11.09
CA MET A 43 -1.94 -23.69 12.33
C MET A 43 -1.54 -22.54 13.31
N ILE A 44 -1.12 -21.42 12.75
CA ILE A 44 -0.83 -20.20 13.52
C ILE A 44 -2.17 -19.56 13.88
N ASP A 45 -2.33 -19.15 15.13
CA ASP A 45 -3.54 -18.45 15.56
C ASP A 45 -3.76 -17.13 14.80
N LYS A 46 -5.01 -16.64 14.79
CA LYS A 46 -5.38 -15.43 14.04
C LYS A 46 -4.70 -14.18 14.58
N GLU A 47 -4.43 -14.12 15.89
CA GLU A 47 -3.77 -12.99 16.51
C GLU A 47 -2.35 -12.85 16.00
N LEU A 48 -1.54 -13.90 16.09
CA LEU A 48 -0.16 -13.91 15.61
C LEU A 48 -0.11 -13.76 14.09
N SER A 49 -1.04 -14.40 13.35
CA SER A 49 -1.15 -14.23 11.88
C SER A 49 -1.42 -12.79 11.49
N SER A 50 -2.28 -12.08 12.23
CA SER A 50 -2.58 -10.66 12.01
C SER A 50 -1.36 -9.77 12.28
N VAL A 51 -0.59 -10.06 13.34
CA VAL A 51 0.65 -9.36 13.66
C VAL A 51 1.71 -9.57 12.56
N ILE A 52 1.92 -10.82 12.13
CA ILE A 52 2.88 -11.16 11.07
C ILE A 52 2.50 -10.45 9.76
N TYR A 53 1.22 -10.48 9.39
CA TYR A 53 0.73 -9.82 8.19
C TYR A 53 0.95 -8.30 8.26
N GLY A 54 0.59 -7.66 9.37
CA GLY A 54 0.80 -6.22 9.58
C GLY A 54 2.27 -5.83 9.56
N ASN A 55 3.15 -6.65 10.12
CA ASN A 55 4.60 -6.46 10.06
C ASN A 55 5.12 -6.55 8.63
N TYR A 56 4.71 -7.59 7.91
CA TYR A 56 5.09 -7.79 6.51
C TYR A 56 4.66 -6.60 5.64
N THR A 57 3.37 -6.28 5.64
CA THR A 57 2.83 -5.20 4.80
C THR A 57 3.34 -3.83 5.22
N GLY A 58 3.50 -3.56 6.51
CA GLY A 58 4.12 -2.33 7.02
C GLY A 58 5.54 -2.15 6.51
N LEU A 59 6.38 -3.20 6.59
CA LEU A 59 7.76 -3.15 6.09
C LEU A 59 7.84 -3.03 4.57
N VAL A 60 6.92 -3.65 3.81
CA VAL A 60 6.83 -3.50 2.34
C VAL A 60 6.61 -2.05 1.93
N TYR A 61 5.90 -1.25 2.71
CA TYR A 61 5.71 0.18 2.45
C TYR A 61 6.84 1.07 3.00
N LEU A 62 7.62 0.57 3.94
CA LEU A 62 8.76 1.29 4.50
C LEU A 62 10.02 1.15 3.62
N THR A 63 10.30 -0.04 3.11
CA THR A 63 11.52 -0.34 2.35
C THR A 63 11.68 0.43 1.03
N PRO A 64 10.62 0.91 0.33
CA PRO A 64 10.76 1.79 -0.83
C PRO A 64 11.55 3.08 -0.56
N LEU A 65 11.54 3.57 0.68
CA LEU A 65 12.37 4.73 1.07
C LEU A 65 13.86 4.43 0.93
N ILE A 66 14.27 3.24 1.39
CA ILE A 66 15.66 2.78 1.31
C ILE A 66 16.01 2.46 -0.15
N GLY A 67 15.13 1.71 -0.84
CA GLY A 67 15.37 1.28 -2.22
C GLY A 67 15.45 2.45 -3.22
N GLY A 68 14.58 3.46 -3.07
CA GLY A 68 14.65 4.69 -3.86
C GLY A 68 15.95 5.47 -3.59
N TYR A 69 16.30 5.69 -2.33
CA TYR A 69 17.54 6.36 -1.97
C TYR A 69 18.79 5.65 -2.51
N MET A 70 18.83 4.32 -2.42
CA MET A 70 19.95 3.52 -2.95
C MET A 70 20.02 3.60 -4.48
N ALA A 71 18.86 3.61 -5.15
CA ALA A 71 18.80 3.75 -6.60
C ALA A 71 19.29 5.12 -7.07
N ASP A 72 18.85 6.19 -6.43
CA ASP A 72 19.19 7.56 -6.85
C ASP A 72 20.66 7.91 -6.58
N ARG A 73 21.25 7.35 -5.52
CA ARG A 73 22.57 7.78 -5.07
C ARG A 73 23.71 6.83 -5.44
N TYR A 74 23.45 5.51 -5.53
CA TYR A 74 24.53 4.51 -5.64
C TYR A 74 24.39 3.58 -6.84
N TRP A 75 23.21 2.95 -7.03
CA TRP A 75 23.08 1.81 -7.94
C TRP A 75 22.49 2.13 -9.30
N GLY A 76 21.77 3.25 -9.41
CA GLY A 76 20.88 3.49 -10.52
C GLY A 76 19.60 2.63 -10.48
N MET A 77 18.57 3.09 -11.13
CA MET A 77 17.24 2.43 -11.08
C MET A 77 17.24 1.05 -11.74
N ARG A 78 18.00 0.84 -12.83
CA ARG A 78 18.11 -0.45 -13.51
C ARG A 78 18.65 -1.55 -12.60
N ARG A 79 19.74 -1.27 -11.89
CA ARG A 79 20.39 -2.22 -11.00
C ARG A 79 19.54 -2.48 -9.77
N SER A 80 18.90 -1.44 -9.22
CA SER A 80 17.95 -1.58 -8.11
C SER A 80 16.77 -2.46 -8.48
N MET A 81 16.14 -2.26 -9.63
CA MET A 81 15.04 -3.12 -10.10
C MET A 81 15.49 -4.56 -10.36
N PHE A 82 16.69 -4.77 -10.89
CA PHE A 82 17.23 -6.11 -11.10
C PHE A 82 17.35 -6.88 -9.77
N TRP A 83 18.04 -6.31 -8.79
CA TRP A 83 18.20 -6.95 -7.49
C TRP A 83 16.86 -7.07 -6.75
N GLY A 84 15.99 -6.08 -6.89
CA GLY A 84 14.61 -6.14 -6.37
C GLY A 84 13.84 -7.34 -6.94
N ALA A 85 13.89 -7.54 -8.26
CA ALA A 85 13.25 -8.67 -8.93
C ALA A 85 13.87 -10.03 -8.50
N VAL A 86 15.19 -10.11 -8.39
CA VAL A 86 15.88 -11.32 -7.88
C VAL A 86 15.44 -11.66 -6.47
N MET A 87 15.41 -10.67 -5.56
CA MET A 87 14.96 -10.86 -4.18
C MET A 87 13.51 -11.31 -4.11
N MET A 88 12.61 -10.75 -4.96
CA MET A 88 11.22 -11.19 -5.03
C MET A 88 11.09 -12.63 -5.54
N VAL A 89 11.85 -13.03 -6.54
CA VAL A 89 11.89 -14.43 -7.03
C VAL A 89 12.33 -15.37 -5.91
N VAL A 90 13.43 -15.05 -5.24
CA VAL A 90 13.92 -15.84 -4.09
C VAL A 90 12.87 -15.89 -2.98
N GLY A 91 12.25 -14.75 -2.65
CA GLY A 91 11.18 -14.68 -1.66
C GLY A 91 9.99 -15.59 -2.00
N GLN A 92 9.52 -15.55 -3.25
CA GLN A 92 8.41 -16.40 -3.71
C GLN A 92 8.78 -17.89 -3.70
N LEU A 93 10.01 -18.24 -4.07
CA LEU A 93 10.49 -19.63 -4.00
C LEU A 93 10.52 -20.15 -2.55
N PHE A 94 10.94 -19.31 -1.59
CA PHE A 94 10.90 -19.68 -0.18
C PHE A 94 9.46 -19.80 0.35
N MET A 95 8.51 -18.97 -0.11
CA MET A 95 7.08 -19.14 0.21
C MET A 95 6.54 -20.47 -0.36
N PHE A 96 6.90 -20.82 -1.60
CA PHE A 96 6.56 -22.11 -2.18
C PHE A 96 7.14 -23.27 -1.38
N LEU A 97 8.43 -23.23 -1.04
CA LEU A 97 9.08 -24.27 -0.23
C LEU A 97 8.46 -24.38 1.17
N SER A 98 8.11 -23.26 1.80
CA SER A 98 7.37 -23.25 3.06
C SER A 98 6.08 -24.06 2.95
N ALA A 99 5.31 -23.86 1.87
CA ALA A 99 4.06 -24.60 1.66
C ALA A 99 4.29 -26.05 1.23
N VAL A 100 5.42 -26.40 0.63
CA VAL A 100 5.79 -27.82 0.37
C VAL A 100 6.06 -28.55 1.69
N TYR A 101 6.74 -27.91 2.61
CA TYR A 101 7.13 -28.49 3.90
C TYR A 101 6.16 -28.14 5.05
N PHE A 102 4.90 -27.78 4.75
CA PHE A 102 3.95 -27.28 5.76
C PHE A 102 3.71 -28.25 6.94
N GLN A 103 3.87 -29.57 6.74
CA GLN A 103 3.78 -30.56 7.82
C GLN A 103 4.92 -30.47 8.82
N GLN A 104 6.09 -29.94 8.43
CA GLN A 104 7.20 -29.63 9.28
C GLN A 104 7.10 -28.15 9.71
N VAL A 105 6.17 -27.88 10.64
CA VAL A 105 5.70 -26.52 10.95
C VAL A 105 6.85 -25.55 11.25
N GLU A 106 7.84 -25.95 12.03
CA GLU A 106 8.97 -25.07 12.38
C GLU A 106 9.86 -24.76 11.17
N LEU A 107 10.17 -25.76 10.33
CA LEU A 107 10.89 -25.52 9.09
C LEU A 107 10.09 -24.61 8.15
N ALA A 108 8.80 -24.88 8.00
CA ALA A 108 7.91 -24.09 7.15
C ALA A 108 7.83 -22.63 7.63
N LYS A 109 7.76 -22.36 8.92
CA LYS A 109 7.81 -20.99 9.49
C LYS A 109 9.12 -20.28 9.16
N TRP A 110 10.27 -20.93 9.32
CA TRP A 110 11.56 -20.34 8.96
C TRP A 110 11.65 -20.02 7.47
N LEU A 111 11.22 -20.94 6.60
CA LEU A 111 11.17 -20.70 5.16
C LEU A 111 10.23 -19.54 4.81
N MET A 112 9.07 -19.45 5.46
CA MET A 112 8.13 -18.35 5.33
C MET A 112 8.79 -17.00 5.71
N TYR A 113 9.46 -16.91 6.86
CA TYR A 113 10.09 -15.66 7.30
C TYR A 113 11.23 -15.22 6.35
N ILE A 114 12.03 -16.16 5.85
CA ILE A 114 13.05 -15.87 4.84
C ILE A 114 12.38 -15.38 3.55
N GLY A 115 11.31 -16.05 3.13
CA GLY A 115 10.50 -15.65 1.97
C GLY A 115 9.95 -14.24 2.10
N LEU A 116 9.34 -13.90 3.23
CA LEU A 116 8.82 -12.56 3.52
C LEU A 116 9.94 -11.51 3.51
N GLY A 117 11.10 -11.81 4.08
CA GLY A 117 12.28 -10.93 4.02
C GLY A 117 12.70 -10.61 2.58
N GLY A 118 12.78 -11.64 1.73
CA GLY A 118 13.07 -11.46 0.30
C GLY A 118 12.04 -10.59 -0.41
N LEU A 119 10.75 -10.77 -0.11
CA LEU A 119 9.66 -9.97 -0.69
C LEU A 119 9.65 -8.52 -0.19
N ILE A 120 9.94 -8.28 1.10
CA ILE A 120 10.02 -6.95 1.70
C ILE A 120 11.12 -6.13 1.00
N PHE A 121 12.34 -6.64 0.97
CA PHE A 121 13.46 -5.94 0.34
C PHE A 121 13.30 -5.87 -1.18
N GLY A 122 12.85 -6.95 -1.81
CA GLY A 122 12.61 -7.00 -3.24
C GLY A 122 11.63 -5.92 -3.71
N ASN A 123 10.49 -5.80 -3.04
CA ASN A 123 9.50 -4.76 -3.33
C ASN A 123 10.06 -3.35 -3.09
N GLY A 124 10.84 -3.18 -2.02
CA GLY A 124 11.49 -1.91 -1.69
C GLY A 124 12.40 -1.38 -2.80
N PHE A 125 13.19 -2.25 -3.41
CA PHE A 125 14.08 -1.87 -4.50
C PHE A 125 13.39 -1.78 -5.86
N PHE A 126 12.28 -2.47 -6.08
CA PHE A 126 11.60 -2.53 -7.36
C PHE A 126 10.55 -1.41 -7.53
N LYS A 127 9.61 -1.31 -6.59
CA LYS A 127 8.41 -0.49 -6.69
C LYS A 127 8.64 1.01 -6.94
N PRO A 128 9.54 1.73 -6.24
CA PRO A 128 9.76 3.15 -6.48
C PRO A 128 10.35 3.40 -7.86
N ASN A 129 11.22 2.52 -8.32
CA ASN A 129 11.97 2.70 -9.56
C ASN A 129 11.13 2.44 -10.81
N VAL A 130 10.22 1.45 -10.80
CA VAL A 130 9.35 1.16 -11.95
C VAL A 130 8.43 2.33 -12.27
N THR A 131 7.91 3.00 -11.27
CA THR A 131 7.04 4.17 -11.44
C THR A 131 7.81 5.37 -12.00
N THR A 132 9.05 5.58 -11.54
CA THR A 132 9.92 6.66 -12.02
C THR A 132 10.28 6.50 -13.50
N PHE A 133 10.50 5.27 -13.96
CA PHE A 133 10.76 5.02 -15.39
C PHE A 133 9.64 5.48 -16.31
N VAL A 134 8.36 5.37 -15.88
CA VAL A 134 7.24 5.88 -16.69
C VAL A 134 7.43 7.36 -17.03
N GLY A 135 7.81 8.18 -16.04
CA GLY A 135 8.06 9.60 -16.25
C GLY A 135 9.26 9.88 -17.16
N GLN A 136 10.34 9.10 -17.02
CA GLN A 136 11.59 9.31 -17.77
C GLN A 136 11.52 8.88 -19.25
N LEU A 137 10.51 8.13 -19.64
CA LEU A 137 10.28 7.77 -21.06
C LEU A 137 9.78 8.95 -21.91
N TYR A 138 9.41 10.06 -21.30
CA TYR A 138 8.83 11.22 -21.96
C TYR A 138 9.67 12.48 -21.73
N GLU A 139 9.61 13.41 -22.67
CA GLU A 139 10.18 14.73 -22.47
C GLU A 139 9.40 15.54 -21.42
N PRO A 140 10.07 16.46 -20.71
CA PRO A 140 9.39 17.36 -19.79
C PRO A 140 8.26 18.15 -20.52
N GLY A 141 7.04 18.07 -19.99
CA GLY A 141 5.86 18.75 -20.56
C GLY A 141 5.15 17.97 -21.67
N ASP A 142 5.51 16.72 -21.96
CA ASP A 142 4.79 15.86 -22.91
C ASP A 142 3.35 15.61 -22.43
N ARG A 143 2.38 16.01 -23.23
CA ARG A 143 0.94 15.88 -22.96
C ARG A 143 0.47 14.41 -22.81
N ARG A 144 1.25 13.44 -23.30
CA ARG A 144 0.93 12.01 -23.21
C ARG A 144 1.27 11.40 -21.85
N LEU A 145 2.00 12.12 -21.00
CA LEU A 145 2.48 11.62 -19.72
C LEU A 145 1.34 11.18 -18.79
N ASP A 146 0.26 11.95 -18.71
CA ASP A 146 -0.91 11.61 -17.88
C ASP A 146 -1.58 10.32 -18.35
N SER A 147 -1.72 10.14 -19.67
CA SER A 147 -2.27 8.90 -20.22
C SER A 147 -1.32 7.71 -20.03
N ALA A 148 0.00 7.94 -20.04
CA ALA A 148 0.99 6.90 -19.76
C ALA A 148 0.88 6.38 -18.31
N TYR A 149 0.74 7.26 -17.34
CA TYR A 149 0.47 6.86 -15.95
C TYR A 149 -0.86 6.14 -15.81
N THR A 150 -1.88 6.54 -16.56
CA THR A 150 -3.17 5.83 -16.60
C THR A 150 -3.02 4.41 -17.11
N ILE A 151 -2.30 4.21 -18.23
CA ILE A 151 -1.99 2.88 -18.79
C ILE A 151 -1.21 2.05 -17.76
N PHE A 152 -0.18 2.62 -17.16
CA PHE A 152 0.61 1.95 -16.12
C PHE A 152 -0.27 1.50 -14.94
N TYR A 153 -1.15 2.37 -14.44
CA TYR A 153 -2.07 2.08 -13.35
C TYR A 153 -3.08 0.97 -13.72
N MET A 154 -3.55 0.93 -14.97
CA MET A 154 -4.37 -0.18 -15.47
C MET A 154 -3.62 -1.51 -15.40
N GLY A 155 -2.32 -1.53 -15.73
CA GLY A 155 -1.48 -2.73 -15.59
C GLY A 155 -1.36 -3.20 -14.15
N VAL A 156 -1.14 -2.29 -13.22
CA VAL A 156 -1.10 -2.58 -11.78
C VAL A 156 -2.41 -3.25 -11.32
N ASN A 157 -3.56 -2.69 -11.71
CA ASN A 157 -4.88 -3.23 -11.35
C ASN A 157 -5.18 -4.56 -12.05
N LEU A 158 -4.73 -4.75 -13.29
CA LEU A 158 -4.88 -6.04 -13.98
C LEU A 158 -4.10 -7.15 -13.26
N GLY A 159 -2.86 -6.88 -12.83
CA GLY A 159 -2.09 -7.80 -12.00
C GLY A 159 -2.79 -8.11 -10.68
N ALA A 160 -3.30 -7.10 -9.99
CA ALA A 160 -4.04 -7.23 -8.74
C ALA A 160 -5.38 -8.00 -8.90
N PHE A 161 -6.03 -7.87 -10.04
CA PHE A 161 -7.27 -8.59 -10.36
C PHE A 161 -7.03 -10.06 -10.63
N VAL A 162 -6.10 -10.37 -11.54
CA VAL A 162 -5.91 -11.75 -12.04
C VAL A 162 -5.23 -12.64 -11.01
N SER A 163 -4.32 -12.08 -10.19
CA SER A 163 -3.49 -12.88 -9.30
C SER A 163 -4.26 -13.61 -8.20
N PRO A 164 -5.20 -12.99 -7.43
CA PRO A 164 -5.96 -13.74 -6.44
C PRO A 164 -6.87 -14.80 -7.09
N LEU A 165 -7.35 -14.56 -8.32
CA LEU A 165 -8.15 -15.54 -9.04
C LEU A 165 -7.34 -16.79 -9.38
N VAL A 166 -6.15 -16.61 -9.97
CA VAL A 166 -5.29 -17.75 -10.36
C VAL A 166 -4.69 -18.44 -9.13
N CYS A 167 -4.06 -17.68 -8.25
CA CYS A 167 -3.40 -18.24 -7.07
C CYS A 167 -4.42 -18.84 -6.09
N GLY A 168 -5.60 -18.22 -5.94
CA GLY A 168 -6.69 -18.70 -5.12
C GLY A 168 -7.29 -20.00 -5.67
N TYR A 169 -7.56 -20.06 -6.98
CA TYR A 169 -8.06 -21.28 -7.62
C TYR A 169 -7.12 -22.48 -7.42
N LEU A 170 -5.81 -22.24 -7.50
CA LEU A 170 -4.80 -23.29 -7.36
C LEU A 170 -4.47 -23.63 -5.91
N GLY A 171 -4.55 -22.66 -4.98
CA GLY A 171 -4.02 -22.80 -3.62
C GLY A 171 -5.07 -22.78 -2.51
N ASP A 172 -6.22 -22.11 -2.68
CA ASP A 172 -7.29 -22.01 -1.68
C ASP A 172 -8.44 -22.98 -2.02
N THR A 173 -8.12 -24.26 -2.11
CA THR A 173 -9.05 -25.36 -2.48
C THR A 173 -9.78 -25.96 -1.28
N GLY A 174 -9.41 -25.56 -0.06
CA GLY A 174 -9.83 -26.19 1.19
C GLY A 174 -8.84 -27.26 1.70
N ASN A 175 -7.93 -27.76 0.87
CA ASN A 175 -6.85 -28.66 1.27
C ASN A 175 -5.57 -27.86 1.57
N PRO A 176 -5.03 -27.89 2.81
CA PRO A 176 -3.80 -27.16 3.17
C PRO A 176 -2.58 -27.49 2.32
N ALA A 177 -2.52 -28.70 1.74
CA ALA A 177 -1.42 -29.12 0.88
C ALA A 177 -1.38 -28.37 -0.46
N ASP A 178 -2.48 -27.74 -0.88
CA ASP A 178 -2.58 -27.09 -2.18
C ASP A 178 -2.07 -25.65 -2.20
N PHE A 179 -1.88 -25.01 -1.04
CA PHE A 179 -1.27 -23.67 -0.97
C PHE A 179 0.03 -23.57 -1.76
N LYS A 180 0.82 -24.66 -1.84
CA LYS A 180 2.04 -24.73 -2.64
C LYS A 180 1.81 -24.37 -4.11
N TRP A 181 0.69 -24.76 -4.70
CA TRP A 181 0.39 -24.51 -6.11
C TRP A 181 0.08 -23.03 -6.36
N GLY A 182 -0.62 -22.37 -5.43
CA GLY A 182 -0.87 -20.94 -5.51
C GLY A 182 0.43 -20.11 -5.34
N PHE A 183 1.30 -20.49 -4.40
CA PHE A 183 2.62 -19.83 -4.26
C PHE A 183 3.55 -20.17 -5.44
N LEU A 184 3.48 -21.37 -6.00
CA LEU A 184 4.24 -21.71 -7.21
C LEU A 184 3.81 -20.82 -8.40
N ALA A 185 2.51 -20.59 -8.59
CA ALA A 185 2.03 -19.69 -9.64
C ALA A 185 2.58 -18.29 -9.48
N ALA A 186 2.59 -17.74 -8.25
CA ALA A 186 3.20 -16.46 -7.95
C ALA A 186 4.72 -16.46 -8.21
N ALA A 187 5.42 -17.54 -7.86
CA ALA A 187 6.86 -17.70 -8.09
C ALA A 187 7.18 -17.75 -9.59
N VAL A 188 6.43 -18.56 -10.37
CA VAL A 188 6.62 -18.68 -11.82
C VAL A 188 6.46 -17.33 -12.52
N VAL A 189 5.42 -16.56 -12.19
CA VAL A 189 5.21 -15.25 -12.78
C VAL A 189 6.29 -14.25 -12.33
N SER A 190 6.81 -14.35 -11.11
CA SER A 190 7.95 -13.53 -10.65
C SER A 190 9.24 -13.87 -11.41
N VAL A 191 9.49 -15.15 -11.71
CA VAL A 191 10.61 -15.58 -12.58
C VAL A 191 10.43 -15.02 -14.00
N LEU A 192 9.22 -15.12 -14.57
CA LEU A 192 8.93 -14.54 -15.88
C LEU A 192 9.14 -13.02 -15.90
N CYS A 193 8.73 -12.31 -14.84
CA CYS A 193 8.99 -10.89 -14.66
C CYS A 193 10.49 -10.57 -14.74
N LEU A 194 11.32 -11.31 -13.99
CA LEU A 194 12.78 -11.16 -14.00
C LEU A 194 13.37 -11.45 -15.39
N LEU A 195 12.94 -12.53 -16.05
CA LEU A 195 13.44 -12.90 -17.39
C LEU A 195 13.07 -11.85 -18.44
N ILE A 196 11.82 -11.37 -18.44
CA ILE A 196 11.37 -10.28 -19.33
C ILE A 196 12.19 -9.02 -19.06
N TYR A 197 12.37 -8.66 -17.78
CA TYR A 197 13.14 -7.49 -17.41
C TYR A 197 14.58 -7.57 -17.89
N VAL A 198 15.28 -8.67 -17.61
CA VAL A 198 16.71 -8.85 -17.97
C VAL A 198 16.91 -8.88 -19.48
N SER A 199 16.03 -9.59 -20.21
CA SER A 199 16.19 -9.76 -21.67
C SER A 199 15.87 -8.51 -22.48
N GLN A 200 15.04 -7.60 -21.95
CA GLN A 200 14.50 -6.50 -22.76
C GLN A 200 14.81 -5.09 -22.23
N LYS A 201 15.35 -4.95 -21.02
CA LYS A 201 15.66 -3.64 -20.39
C LYS A 201 16.57 -2.76 -21.24
N GLU A 202 17.57 -3.33 -21.90
CA GLU A 202 18.52 -2.57 -22.72
C GLU A 202 17.86 -2.00 -23.98
N LYS A 203 16.89 -2.72 -24.54
CA LYS A 203 16.19 -2.33 -25.76
C LYS A 203 15.11 -1.29 -25.52
N TYR A 204 14.39 -1.34 -24.38
CA TYR A 204 13.19 -0.57 -24.16
C TYR A 204 13.30 0.53 -23.10
N LEU A 205 14.31 0.49 -22.21
CA LEU A 205 14.53 1.56 -21.24
C LEU A 205 15.51 2.59 -21.81
N THR A 206 15.09 3.28 -22.87
CA THR A 206 15.82 4.37 -23.50
C THR A 206 14.99 5.64 -23.44
N GLY A 207 15.65 6.76 -23.13
CA GLY A 207 15.04 8.08 -23.08
C GLY A 207 14.65 8.61 -24.46
N PRO A 208 13.95 9.75 -24.54
CA PRO A 208 13.63 10.41 -25.78
C PRO A 208 14.87 10.78 -26.61
N ASP A 209 16.00 11.01 -25.93
CA ASP A 209 17.32 11.30 -26.52
C ASP A 209 18.09 10.03 -27.00
N GLY A 210 17.47 8.86 -26.92
CA GLY A 210 18.05 7.58 -27.28
C GLY A 210 19.07 7.02 -26.26
N LYS A 211 19.32 7.70 -25.15
CA LYS A 211 20.25 7.23 -24.13
C LYS A 211 19.59 6.24 -23.18
N PRO A 212 20.38 5.28 -22.61
CA PRO A 212 19.88 4.35 -21.62
C PRO A 212 19.40 5.08 -20.36
N LEU A 213 18.15 4.81 -19.93
CA LEU A 213 17.60 5.33 -18.69
C LEU A 213 18.04 4.51 -17.47
N GLY A 214 18.14 5.15 -16.30
CA GLY A 214 18.32 4.49 -15.00
C GLY A 214 19.64 3.75 -14.82
N VAL A 215 20.66 4.09 -15.62
CA VAL A 215 22.05 3.64 -15.42
C VAL A 215 22.63 4.25 -14.13
N GLU A 216 23.74 3.70 -13.67
CA GLU A 216 24.44 4.25 -12.49
C GLU A 216 24.58 5.77 -12.65
N PRO A 217 24.36 6.55 -11.58
CA PRO A 217 24.67 7.97 -11.61
C PRO A 217 26.13 8.10 -12.02
N ALA A 218 26.40 8.70 -13.19
CA ALA A 218 27.77 8.93 -13.63
C ALA A 218 28.52 9.54 -12.44
N ALA A 219 29.70 9.02 -12.12
CA ALA A 219 30.54 9.51 -11.04
C ALA A 219 30.57 11.03 -11.21
N LYS A 220 29.88 11.75 -10.35
CA LYS A 220 29.43 13.11 -10.52
C LYS A 220 30.47 13.97 -11.24
N ASN A 221 30.24 14.28 -12.50
CA ASN A 221 30.57 15.63 -12.94
C ASN A 221 29.81 16.53 -12.00
N LYS A 222 30.54 17.24 -11.13
CA LYS A 222 30.08 18.14 -10.09
C LYS A 222 28.89 18.95 -10.60
N THR A 223 27.69 18.41 -10.52
CA THR A 223 26.49 19.21 -10.48
C THR A 223 26.66 20.12 -9.29
N SER A 224 26.43 21.39 -9.53
CA SER A 224 26.70 22.49 -8.61
C SER A 224 26.47 22.10 -7.16
N ASP A 225 27.32 22.54 -6.23
CA ASP A 225 27.22 22.33 -4.78
C ASP A 225 25.83 22.64 -4.18
N GLU A 226 24.93 23.22 -4.96
CA GLU A 226 23.56 23.48 -4.57
C GLU A 226 22.64 22.25 -4.50
N ASP A 227 22.87 21.23 -5.38
CA ASP A 227 22.06 20.00 -5.39
C ASP A 227 22.50 19.00 -4.30
N LEU A 228 23.62 19.28 -3.62
CA LEU A 228 24.18 18.46 -2.54
C LEU A 228 23.84 18.96 -1.14
N LYS A 229 23.20 20.14 -1.03
CA LYS A 229 22.80 20.63 0.28
C LYS A 229 21.75 19.71 0.88
N PRO A 230 21.95 19.24 2.12
CA PRO A 230 20.94 18.41 2.79
C PRO A 230 19.62 19.18 2.84
N ALA A 231 18.51 18.49 2.57
CA ALA A 231 17.17 19.08 2.59
C ALA A 231 16.89 19.77 3.92
N VAL A 232 17.37 19.20 5.02
CA VAL A 232 17.30 19.76 6.39
C VAL A 232 18.69 20.16 6.84
N LYS A 233 18.85 21.43 7.25
CA LYS A 233 20.10 21.93 7.84
C LYS A 233 20.09 21.66 9.34
N VAL A 234 20.86 20.66 9.77
CA VAL A 234 21.00 20.29 11.17
C VAL A 234 22.46 20.29 11.60
N THR A 235 22.71 20.74 12.82
CA THR A 235 24.02 20.60 13.48
C THR A 235 24.17 19.16 13.97
N PHE A 236 25.43 18.75 14.18
CA PHE A 236 25.73 17.43 14.76
C PHE A 236 25.01 17.23 16.11
N LYS A 237 24.95 18.25 16.95
CA LYS A 237 24.22 18.19 18.24
C LYS A 237 22.73 17.93 18.05
N GLU A 238 22.09 18.64 17.13
CA GLU A 238 20.66 18.43 16.83
C GLU A 238 20.42 17.02 16.27
N MET A 239 21.29 16.51 15.41
CA MET A 239 21.20 15.15 14.91
C MET A 239 21.28 14.10 16.03
N VAL A 240 22.23 14.25 16.96
CA VAL A 240 22.35 13.37 18.13
C VAL A 240 21.12 13.45 19.02
N LEU A 241 20.55 14.64 19.23
CA LEU A 241 19.35 14.83 20.03
C LEU A 241 18.14 14.12 19.40
N TRP A 242 17.96 14.24 18.08
CA TRP A 242 16.89 13.55 17.36
C TRP A 242 17.05 12.03 17.40
N LEU A 243 18.28 11.53 17.26
CA LEU A 243 18.57 10.10 17.38
C LEU A 243 18.27 9.60 18.81
N PHE A 244 18.68 10.35 19.82
CA PHE A 244 18.38 10.01 21.22
C PHE A 244 16.86 10.01 21.47
N GLY A 245 16.13 11.01 20.98
CA GLY A 245 14.66 11.08 21.05
C GLY A 245 13.99 9.88 20.35
N ALA A 246 14.50 9.48 19.20
CA ALA A 246 14.01 8.32 18.46
C ALA A 246 14.23 7.01 19.25
N VAL A 247 15.42 6.81 19.80
CA VAL A 247 15.74 5.63 20.63
C VAL A 247 14.90 5.62 21.91
N ALA A 248 14.75 6.76 22.57
CA ALA A 248 13.94 6.87 23.79
C ALA A 248 12.46 6.54 23.51
N LEU A 249 11.89 7.07 22.40
CA LEU A 249 10.51 6.77 22.02
C LEU A 249 10.34 5.30 21.63
N PHE A 250 11.29 4.74 20.88
CA PHE A 250 11.28 3.32 20.51
C PHE A 250 11.27 2.42 21.75
N ILE A 251 12.15 2.71 22.71
CA ILE A 251 12.22 1.98 23.99
C ILE A 251 10.92 2.16 24.78
N ALA A 252 10.41 3.39 24.87
CA ALA A 252 9.15 3.65 25.56
C ALA A 252 7.98 2.87 24.97
N LEU A 253 7.87 2.78 23.64
CA LEU A 253 6.83 2.02 22.95
C LEU A 253 6.94 0.50 23.19
N ILE A 254 8.14 -0.05 23.26
CA ILE A 254 8.33 -1.48 23.57
C ILE A 254 7.95 -1.80 25.01
N TYR A 255 8.35 -0.94 25.96
CA TYR A 255 8.17 -1.25 27.41
C TYR A 255 6.85 -0.78 27.99
N SER A 256 6.18 0.22 27.39
CA SER A 256 4.93 0.79 27.91
C SER A 256 3.68 0.30 27.20
N SER A 257 3.81 -0.46 26.13
CA SER A 257 2.70 -0.92 25.31
C SER A 257 2.96 -2.32 24.77
N ASP A 258 1.90 -3.03 24.39
CA ASP A 258 1.97 -4.38 23.80
C ASP A 258 2.46 -4.35 22.32
N PHE A 259 3.22 -3.32 21.93
CA PHE A 259 3.75 -3.22 20.57
C PHE A 259 5.01 -4.07 20.40
N ASP A 260 5.05 -4.82 19.31
CA ASP A 260 6.26 -5.53 18.90
C ASP A 260 7.36 -4.57 18.41
N ALA A 261 8.59 -5.05 18.28
CA ALA A 261 9.74 -4.25 17.88
C ALA A 261 9.56 -3.59 16.49
N ILE A 262 8.92 -4.28 15.53
CA ILE A 262 8.68 -3.75 14.19
C ILE A 262 7.64 -2.62 14.24
N GLY A 263 6.55 -2.81 14.97
CA GLY A 263 5.55 -1.77 15.21
C GLY A 263 6.14 -0.55 15.91
N SER A 264 6.90 -0.76 16.99
CA SER A 264 7.58 0.31 17.71
C SER A 264 8.53 1.11 16.81
N PHE A 265 9.24 0.44 15.89
CA PHE A 265 10.11 1.09 14.91
C PHE A 265 9.32 1.94 13.91
N ILE A 266 8.24 1.38 13.32
CA ILE A 266 7.40 2.09 12.33
C ILE A 266 6.73 3.30 12.98
N TYR A 267 6.15 3.16 14.18
CA TYR A 267 5.48 4.26 14.89
C TYR A 267 6.46 5.34 15.35
N THR A 268 7.65 4.94 15.83
CA THR A 268 8.72 5.89 16.13
C THR A 268 9.10 6.72 14.91
N ALA A 269 9.32 6.06 13.77
CA ALA A 269 9.66 6.76 12.54
C ALA A 269 8.52 7.71 12.10
N CYS A 270 7.26 7.27 12.22
CA CYS A 270 6.08 8.06 11.87
C CYS A 270 5.92 9.34 12.71
N ILE A 271 6.44 9.37 13.91
CA ILE A 271 6.42 10.54 14.79
C ILE A 271 7.67 11.39 14.62
N ILE A 272 8.84 10.77 14.67
CA ILE A 272 10.12 11.49 14.69
C ILE A 272 10.44 12.14 13.34
N VAL A 273 10.21 11.47 12.21
CA VAL A 273 10.55 12.01 10.89
C VAL A 273 9.75 13.29 10.56
N PRO A 274 8.41 13.33 10.71
CA PRO A 274 7.65 14.57 10.55
C PRO A 274 8.07 15.67 11.52
N ALA A 275 8.29 15.33 12.79
CA ALA A 275 8.74 16.31 13.80
C ALA A 275 10.11 16.92 13.44
N PHE A 276 11.03 16.09 12.96
CA PHE A 276 12.34 16.52 12.48
C PHE A 276 12.21 17.51 11.31
N VAL A 277 11.41 17.18 10.29
CA VAL A 277 11.24 18.03 9.11
C VAL A 277 10.61 19.38 9.44
N ILE A 278 9.54 19.41 10.26
CA ILE A 278 8.82 20.66 10.58
C ILE A 278 9.62 21.56 11.53
N SER A 279 10.62 21.01 12.22
CA SER A 279 11.50 21.77 13.12
C SER A 279 12.59 22.54 12.39
N ASP A 280 12.78 22.35 11.08
CA ASP A 280 13.78 23.07 10.30
C ASP A 280 13.52 24.59 10.35
N LYS A 281 14.52 25.31 10.90
CA LYS A 281 14.46 26.78 11.07
C LYS A 281 14.48 27.53 9.75
N SER A 282 14.91 26.90 8.66
CA SER A 282 14.97 27.51 7.33
C SER A 282 13.61 27.55 6.62
N LEU A 283 12.58 26.90 7.17
CA LEU A 283 11.23 26.90 6.63
C LEU A 283 10.57 28.26 6.75
N THR A 284 10.05 28.77 5.64
CA THR A 284 9.17 29.94 5.64
C THR A 284 7.83 29.58 6.30
N LYS A 285 7.09 30.61 6.75
CA LYS A 285 5.75 30.41 7.35
C LYS A 285 4.80 29.66 6.39
N VAL A 286 4.84 30.00 5.09
CA VAL A 286 4.00 29.34 4.07
C VAL A 286 4.39 27.87 3.87
N GLU A 287 5.68 27.57 3.76
CA GLU A 287 6.17 26.20 3.65
C GLU A 287 5.78 25.36 4.86
N ARG A 288 5.95 25.91 6.07
CA ARG A 288 5.55 25.23 7.32
C ARG A 288 4.05 24.94 7.36
N HIS A 289 3.21 25.88 6.93
CA HIS A 289 1.75 25.65 6.81
C HIS A 289 1.43 24.52 5.84
N ARG A 290 2.04 24.49 4.64
CA ARG A 290 1.83 23.45 3.64
C ARG A 290 2.29 22.09 4.12
N ILE A 291 3.44 22.01 4.77
CA ILE A 291 3.95 20.78 5.39
C ILE A 291 3.00 20.28 6.48
N ALA A 292 2.50 21.19 7.34
CA ALA A 292 1.52 20.82 8.36
C ALA A 292 0.23 20.25 7.75
N VAL A 293 -0.25 20.80 6.63
CA VAL A 293 -1.40 20.21 5.89
C VAL A 293 -1.09 18.78 5.44
N ILE A 294 0.09 18.55 4.84
CA ILE A 294 0.50 17.19 4.41
C ILE A 294 0.46 16.23 5.61
N TYR A 295 0.99 16.62 6.77
CA TYR A 295 1.05 15.76 7.96
C TYR A 295 -0.33 15.47 8.56
N ILE A 296 -1.19 16.48 8.63
CA ILE A 296 -2.56 16.29 9.13
C ILE A 296 -3.34 15.35 8.20
N ILE A 297 -3.23 15.55 6.90
CA ILE A 297 -3.87 14.67 5.94
C ILE A 297 -3.29 13.23 6.01
N ALA A 298 -1.96 13.09 6.09
CA ALA A 298 -1.30 11.79 6.24
C ALA A 298 -1.76 11.06 7.51
N PHE A 299 -2.01 11.77 8.61
CA PHE A 299 -2.59 11.21 9.82
C PHE A 299 -4.00 10.62 9.58
N PHE A 300 -4.90 11.32 8.89
CA PHE A 300 -6.22 10.80 8.56
C PHE A 300 -6.18 9.65 7.55
N VAL A 301 -5.21 9.65 6.65
CA VAL A 301 -4.97 8.57 5.69
C VAL A 301 -4.58 7.26 6.39
N ILE A 302 -3.92 7.31 7.55
CA ILE A 302 -3.65 6.12 8.37
C ILE A 302 -4.96 5.39 8.73
N PHE A 303 -5.98 6.12 9.18
CA PHE A 303 -7.27 5.51 9.52
C PHE A 303 -7.98 4.90 8.30
N PHE A 304 -7.92 5.57 7.16
CA PHE A 304 -8.48 5.03 5.93
C PHE A 304 -7.82 3.69 5.55
N TRP A 305 -6.51 3.70 5.40
CA TRP A 305 -5.82 2.50 4.93
C TRP A 305 -5.77 1.38 5.98
N SER A 306 -5.75 1.68 7.27
CA SER A 306 -5.82 0.63 8.30
C SER A 306 -7.13 -0.15 8.28
N ALA A 307 -8.23 0.52 7.95
CA ALA A 307 -9.52 -0.13 7.77
C ALA A 307 -9.63 -0.77 6.37
N PHE A 308 -9.15 -0.12 5.31
CA PHE A 308 -9.19 -0.66 3.95
C PHE A 308 -8.35 -1.94 3.80
N GLU A 309 -7.19 -2.00 4.41
CA GLU A 309 -6.26 -3.14 4.34
C GLU A 309 -6.72 -4.37 5.16
N GLN A 310 -7.86 -4.25 5.88
CA GLN A 310 -8.55 -5.41 6.44
C GLN A 310 -8.91 -6.45 5.38
N ALA A 311 -8.99 -6.04 4.11
CA ALA A 311 -9.23 -6.91 2.96
C ALA A 311 -8.27 -8.12 2.91
N GLY A 312 -7.02 -7.95 3.32
CA GLY A 312 -6.02 -9.02 3.35
C GLY A 312 -5.98 -9.81 4.66
N ILE A 313 -6.72 -9.43 5.70
CA ILE A 313 -6.66 -10.05 7.03
C ILE A 313 -8.08 -10.42 7.51
N SER A 314 -8.72 -9.54 8.28
CA SER A 314 -9.99 -9.86 8.95
C SER A 314 -11.15 -10.08 7.98
N LEU A 315 -11.21 -9.35 6.86
CA LEU A 315 -12.22 -9.61 5.82
C LEU A 315 -11.96 -10.93 5.07
N THR A 316 -10.71 -11.39 5.01
CA THR A 316 -10.39 -12.72 4.49
C THR A 316 -10.81 -13.81 5.49
N TYR A 317 -10.62 -13.60 6.81
CA TYR A 317 -11.19 -14.50 7.83
C TYR A 317 -12.71 -14.56 7.72
N PHE A 318 -13.35 -13.41 7.61
CA PHE A 318 -14.80 -13.32 7.45
C PHE A 318 -15.30 -13.99 6.15
N ALA A 319 -14.58 -13.81 5.04
CA ALA A 319 -14.89 -14.49 3.78
C ALA A 319 -14.83 -16.00 3.92
N GLU A 320 -13.85 -16.53 4.64
CA GLU A 320 -13.66 -17.96 4.83
C GLU A 320 -14.69 -18.57 5.77
N GLU A 321 -14.95 -17.94 6.91
CA GLU A 321 -15.70 -18.54 8.01
C GLU A 321 -17.19 -18.21 7.98
N GLN A 322 -17.55 -16.98 7.61
CA GLN A 322 -18.88 -16.43 7.83
C GLN A 322 -19.63 -16.07 6.54
N THR A 323 -18.98 -16.21 5.36
CA THR A 323 -19.62 -15.86 4.09
C THR A 323 -20.09 -17.12 3.35
N GLU A 324 -21.36 -17.15 2.90
CA GLU A 324 -21.86 -18.19 2.04
C GLU A 324 -21.22 -18.05 0.64
N ARG A 325 -20.32 -18.97 0.31
CA ARG A 325 -19.53 -18.97 -0.91
C ARG A 325 -19.92 -20.07 -1.91
N ASN A 326 -20.95 -20.87 -1.55
CA ASN A 326 -21.42 -21.89 -2.45
C ASN A 326 -22.28 -21.28 -3.56
N LEU A 327 -21.77 -21.34 -4.78
CA LEU A 327 -22.43 -20.85 -5.98
C LEU A 327 -22.74 -22.05 -6.89
N LEU A 328 -24.00 -22.49 -6.90
CA LEU A 328 -24.49 -23.59 -7.74
C LEU A 328 -23.68 -24.90 -7.58
N GLY A 329 -23.30 -25.23 -6.35
CA GLY A 329 -22.56 -26.47 -6.04
C GLY A 329 -21.04 -26.34 -6.09
N TRP A 330 -20.51 -25.16 -6.46
CA TRP A 330 -19.09 -24.85 -6.40
C TRP A 330 -18.79 -23.83 -5.31
N THR A 331 -17.78 -24.09 -4.49
CA THR A 331 -17.37 -23.16 -3.41
C THR A 331 -16.30 -22.21 -3.92
N MET A 332 -16.63 -20.93 -4.00
CA MET A 332 -15.71 -19.88 -4.40
C MET A 332 -14.57 -19.72 -3.35
N PRO A 333 -13.28 -19.70 -3.77
CA PRO A 333 -12.18 -19.42 -2.85
C PRO A 333 -12.35 -18.08 -2.10
N ALA A 334 -12.04 -18.05 -0.79
CA ALA A 334 -12.13 -16.82 0.00
C ALA A 334 -11.17 -15.75 -0.48
N SER A 335 -10.02 -16.16 -0.97
CA SER A 335 -8.99 -15.29 -1.56
C SER A 335 -9.47 -14.47 -2.76
N TRP A 336 -10.51 -14.91 -3.48
CA TRP A 336 -11.07 -14.22 -4.65
C TRP A 336 -11.69 -12.87 -4.33
N PHE A 337 -12.18 -12.67 -3.10
CA PHE A 337 -12.73 -11.37 -2.70
C PHE A 337 -11.72 -10.23 -2.83
N GLN A 338 -10.42 -10.50 -2.70
CA GLN A 338 -9.39 -9.48 -2.86
C GLN A 338 -9.29 -8.93 -4.30
N SER A 339 -9.81 -9.67 -5.31
CA SER A 339 -9.91 -9.20 -6.70
C SER A 339 -11.05 -8.19 -6.91
N PHE A 340 -12.05 -8.15 -6.03
CA PHE A 340 -13.25 -7.33 -6.21
C PHE A 340 -12.93 -5.84 -6.22
N ASN A 341 -12.00 -5.39 -5.37
CA ASN A 341 -11.53 -4.00 -5.39
C ASN A 341 -10.99 -3.62 -6.78
N ALA A 342 -10.10 -4.41 -7.36
CA ALA A 342 -9.52 -4.10 -8.67
C ALA A 342 -10.58 -4.05 -9.80
N VAL A 343 -11.59 -4.94 -9.75
CA VAL A 343 -12.74 -4.89 -10.68
C VAL A 343 -13.51 -3.59 -10.50
N PHE A 344 -13.86 -3.25 -9.27
CA PHE A 344 -14.64 -2.05 -9.00
C PHE A 344 -13.84 -0.77 -9.32
N VAL A 345 -12.52 -0.75 -9.12
CA VAL A 345 -11.67 0.36 -9.56
C VAL A 345 -11.79 0.56 -11.07
N VAL A 346 -11.67 -0.50 -11.86
CA VAL A 346 -11.77 -0.41 -13.35
C VAL A 346 -13.15 0.10 -13.78
N LEU A 347 -14.21 -0.36 -13.13
CA LEU A 347 -15.59 0.04 -13.45
C LEU A 347 -15.93 1.45 -12.99
N LEU A 348 -15.50 1.85 -11.80
CA LEU A 348 -15.91 3.10 -11.15
C LEU A 348 -14.97 4.27 -11.46
N ALA A 349 -13.67 4.06 -11.69
CA ALA A 349 -12.73 5.15 -11.93
C ALA A 349 -13.13 6.08 -13.09
N PRO A 350 -13.62 5.60 -14.26
CA PRO A 350 -14.10 6.47 -15.32
C PRO A 350 -15.33 7.30 -14.91
N LEU A 351 -16.19 6.75 -14.06
CA LEU A 351 -17.38 7.45 -13.56
C LEU A 351 -16.98 8.57 -12.60
N PHE A 352 -16.07 8.29 -11.67
CA PHE A 352 -15.54 9.28 -10.73
C PHE A 352 -14.75 10.38 -11.45
N ALA A 353 -13.93 10.04 -12.45
CA ALA A 353 -13.24 11.03 -13.26
C ALA A 353 -14.22 12.00 -13.94
N ARG A 354 -15.28 11.47 -14.56
CA ARG A 354 -16.35 12.29 -15.17
C ARG A 354 -17.10 13.14 -14.14
N LEU A 355 -17.35 12.58 -12.95
CA LEU A 355 -18.00 13.28 -11.85
C LEU A 355 -17.19 14.51 -11.42
N TRP A 356 -15.89 14.34 -11.16
CA TRP A 356 -15.03 15.44 -10.73
C TRP A 356 -14.91 16.53 -11.81
N VAL A 357 -14.73 16.16 -13.07
CA VAL A 357 -14.70 17.11 -14.19
C VAL A 357 -16.01 17.89 -14.28
N LYS A 358 -17.16 17.22 -14.20
CA LYS A 358 -18.49 17.86 -14.27
C LYS A 358 -18.74 18.80 -13.10
N LEU A 359 -18.32 18.43 -11.89
CA LEU A 359 -18.41 19.28 -10.71
C LEU A 359 -17.45 20.48 -10.82
N GLY A 360 -16.24 20.27 -11.36
CA GLY A 360 -15.27 21.33 -11.60
C GLY A 360 -15.78 22.38 -12.60
N GLN A 361 -16.43 21.96 -13.68
CA GLN A 361 -17.06 22.86 -14.65
C GLN A 361 -18.16 23.74 -14.04
N LYS A 362 -18.79 23.25 -12.97
CA LYS A 362 -19.82 23.98 -12.22
C LYS A 362 -19.29 24.76 -11.01
N ASN A 363 -17.98 24.81 -10.80
CA ASN A 363 -17.34 25.35 -9.60
C ASN A 363 -17.82 24.71 -8.28
N MET A 364 -18.29 23.46 -8.34
CA MET A 364 -18.79 22.68 -7.20
C MET A 364 -17.86 21.55 -6.79
N GLU A 365 -16.69 21.44 -7.39
CA GLU A 365 -15.71 20.41 -7.06
C GLU A 365 -15.22 20.60 -5.62
N PRO A 366 -15.39 19.59 -4.73
CA PRO A 366 -14.91 19.69 -3.36
C PRO A 366 -13.38 19.80 -3.32
N ALA A 367 -12.87 20.59 -2.37
CA ALA A 367 -11.42 20.67 -2.14
C ALA A 367 -10.85 19.33 -1.65
N SER A 368 -9.55 19.12 -1.86
CA SER A 368 -8.86 17.85 -1.55
C SER A 368 -9.14 17.31 -0.14
N PRO A 369 -9.11 18.11 0.96
CA PRO A 369 -9.45 17.60 2.29
C PRO A 369 -10.92 17.12 2.42
N VAL A 370 -11.86 17.76 1.72
CA VAL A 370 -13.26 17.36 1.72
C VAL A 370 -13.47 16.03 0.99
N LYS A 371 -12.80 15.84 -0.17
CA LYS A 371 -12.85 14.55 -0.89
C LYS A 371 -12.34 13.41 -0.04
N GLN A 372 -11.28 13.64 0.75
CA GLN A 372 -10.74 12.63 1.67
C GLN A 372 -11.69 12.34 2.83
N ALA A 373 -12.37 13.36 3.38
CA ALA A 373 -13.41 13.14 4.38
C ALA A 373 -14.59 12.32 3.83
N ILE A 374 -14.99 12.56 2.57
CA ILE A 374 -15.98 11.74 1.87
C ILE A 374 -15.49 10.28 1.74
N GLY A 375 -14.23 10.07 1.39
CA GLY A 375 -13.62 8.74 1.32
C GLY A 375 -13.71 7.98 2.65
N LEU A 376 -13.35 8.63 3.76
CA LEU A 376 -13.48 8.07 5.12
C LEU A 376 -14.93 7.77 5.49
N PHE A 377 -15.86 8.65 5.13
CA PHE A 377 -17.29 8.44 5.38
C PHE A 377 -17.84 7.24 4.60
N LEU A 378 -17.49 7.09 3.33
CA LEU A 378 -17.85 5.92 2.52
C LEU A 378 -17.25 4.64 3.11
N LEU A 379 -16.00 4.67 3.58
CA LEU A 379 -15.38 3.54 4.26
C LEU A 379 -16.19 3.12 5.50
N SER A 380 -16.57 4.08 6.35
CA SER A 380 -17.46 3.85 7.50
C SER A 380 -18.79 3.24 7.08
N THR A 381 -19.39 3.75 5.99
CA THR A 381 -20.68 3.24 5.46
C THR A 381 -20.55 1.78 4.99
N GLY A 382 -19.43 1.41 4.35
CA GLY A 382 -19.18 0.03 3.95
C GLY A 382 -19.07 -0.91 5.14
N TYR A 383 -18.40 -0.49 6.21
CA TYR A 383 -18.35 -1.25 7.46
C TYR A 383 -19.68 -1.32 8.20
N LEU A 384 -20.48 -0.25 8.15
CA LEU A 384 -21.84 -0.27 8.70
C LEU A 384 -22.71 -1.28 7.96
N LEU A 385 -22.61 -1.35 6.63
CA LEU A 385 -23.32 -2.32 5.83
C LEU A 385 -23.07 -3.76 6.31
N ILE A 386 -21.79 -4.16 6.47
CA ILE A 386 -21.46 -5.52 6.89
C ILE A 386 -21.78 -5.76 8.35
N ALA A 387 -21.62 -4.75 9.23
CA ALA A 387 -22.00 -4.84 10.63
C ALA A 387 -23.53 -5.16 10.76
N LEU A 388 -24.36 -4.49 9.98
CA LEU A 388 -25.80 -4.78 9.94
C LEU A 388 -26.09 -6.19 9.40
N GLY A 389 -25.30 -6.65 8.41
CA GLY A 389 -25.44 -7.99 7.84
C GLY A 389 -25.10 -9.14 8.80
N VAL A 390 -24.27 -8.87 9.83
CA VAL A 390 -23.88 -9.87 10.84
C VAL A 390 -24.60 -9.67 12.17
N ARG A 391 -25.47 -8.69 12.29
CA ARG A 391 -26.19 -8.40 13.55
C ARG A 391 -27.13 -9.54 13.91
N GLY A 392 -26.92 -10.14 15.09
CA GLY A 392 -27.76 -11.24 15.58
C GLY A 392 -27.51 -12.58 14.87
N VAL A 393 -26.44 -12.69 14.07
CA VAL A 393 -26.05 -13.96 13.45
C VAL A 393 -25.26 -14.78 14.47
N GLU A 394 -25.71 -16.02 14.70
CA GLU A 394 -25.03 -16.93 15.62
C GLU A 394 -23.67 -17.40 15.09
N PRO A 395 -22.71 -17.74 15.98
CA PRO A 395 -21.45 -18.32 15.59
C PRO A 395 -21.61 -19.55 14.68
N GLY A 396 -20.92 -19.58 13.55
CA GLY A 396 -21.00 -20.68 12.59
C GLY A 396 -22.09 -20.54 11.51
N MET A 397 -23.02 -19.60 11.64
CA MET A 397 -23.98 -19.28 10.58
C MET A 397 -23.32 -18.38 9.53
N LYS A 398 -23.57 -18.70 8.24
CA LYS A 398 -23.03 -17.93 7.12
C LYS A 398 -24.02 -16.88 6.64
N VAL A 399 -23.50 -15.73 6.28
CA VAL A 399 -24.27 -14.63 5.69
C VAL A 399 -24.08 -14.56 4.18
N SER A 400 -25.01 -13.90 3.48
CA SER A 400 -24.93 -13.74 2.03
C SER A 400 -23.63 -13.09 1.57
N ILE A 401 -23.07 -13.57 0.47
CA ILE A 401 -21.92 -13.00 -0.24
C ILE A 401 -22.12 -11.52 -0.59
N LEU A 402 -23.36 -11.07 -0.73
CA LEU A 402 -23.69 -9.68 -1.10
C LEU A 402 -23.25 -8.66 -0.05
N TRP A 403 -23.20 -9.01 1.22
CA TRP A 403 -22.74 -8.11 2.28
C TRP A 403 -21.26 -7.75 2.09
N LEU A 404 -20.43 -8.74 1.87
CA LEU A 404 -19.00 -8.52 1.65
C LEU A 404 -18.73 -7.87 0.29
N THR A 405 -19.45 -8.25 -0.76
CA THR A 405 -19.36 -7.61 -2.09
C THR A 405 -19.76 -6.14 -2.03
N GLY A 406 -20.85 -5.82 -1.31
CA GLY A 406 -21.30 -4.45 -1.10
C GLY A 406 -20.29 -3.60 -0.34
N LEU A 407 -19.65 -4.17 0.68
CA LEU A 407 -18.55 -3.52 1.39
C LEU A 407 -17.41 -3.16 0.42
N TYR A 408 -16.91 -4.12 -0.39
CA TYR A 408 -15.84 -3.85 -1.36
C TYR A 408 -16.24 -2.78 -2.38
N PHE A 409 -17.49 -2.77 -2.83
CA PHE A 409 -18.00 -1.76 -3.74
C PHE A 409 -17.95 -0.35 -3.13
N ILE A 410 -18.48 -0.18 -1.91
CA ILE A 410 -18.49 1.11 -1.21
C ILE A 410 -17.07 1.55 -0.83
N HIS A 411 -16.22 0.62 -0.37
CA HIS A 411 -14.81 0.90 -0.05
C HIS A 411 -14.04 1.40 -1.27
N THR A 412 -14.29 0.80 -2.45
CA THR A 412 -13.66 1.27 -3.70
C THR A 412 -14.11 2.67 -4.09
N MET A 413 -15.38 3.03 -3.86
CA MET A 413 -15.83 4.41 -4.03
C MET A 413 -15.07 5.37 -3.08
N GLY A 414 -14.87 4.96 -1.84
CA GLY A 414 -14.07 5.71 -0.86
C GLY A 414 -12.61 5.87 -1.30
N GLU A 415 -11.99 4.82 -1.80
CA GLU A 415 -10.63 4.82 -2.33
C GLU A 415 -10.48 5.80 -3.49
N LEU A 416 -11.41 5.83 -4.43
CA LEU A 416 -11.39 6.75 -5.58
C LEU A 416 -11.56 8.22 -5.18
N CYS A 417 -12.13 8.49 -4.02
CA CYS A 417 -12.18 9.84 -3.44
C CYS A 417 -10.84 10.26 -2.78
N LEU A 418 -10.00 9.31 -2.36
CA LEU A 418 -8.84 9.60 -1.51
C LEU A 418 -7.51 9.37 -2.23
N SER A 419 -7.33 8.21 -2.87
CA SER A 419 -6.02 7.73 -3.32
C SER A 419 -5.37 8.62 -4.39
N PRO A 420 -6.04 9.02 -5.49
CA PRO A 420 -5.41 9.86 -6.50
C PRO A 420 -5.07 11.26 -6.00
N ILE A 421 -5.83 11.74 -5.01
CA ILE A 421 -5.77 13.11 -4.50
C ILE A 421 -4.62 13.29 -3.53
N GLY A 422 -4.34 12.29 -2.69
CA GLY A 422 -3.30 12.37 -1.68
C GLY A 422 -1.90 12.59 -2.26
N LEU A 423 -1.50 11.76 -3.22
CA LEU A 423 -0.20 11.88 -3.90
C LEU A 423 -0.07 13.21 -4.67
N SER A 424 -1.14 13.61 -5.38
CA SER A 424 -1.17 14.88 -6.10
C SER A 424 -1.01 16.06 -5.14
N MET A 425 -1.67 16.03 -4.00
CA MET A 425 -1.61 17.06 -2.98
C MET A 425 -0.20 17.19 -2.38
N VAL A 426 0.47 16.07 -2.05
CA VAL A 426 1.85 16.09 -1.57
C VAL A 426 2.75 16.76 -2.59
N ASN A 427 2.66 16.38 -3.87
CA ASN A 427 3.47 16.96 -4.95
C ASN A 427 3.22 18.48 -5.12
N LYS A 428 1.96 18.93 -4.98
CA LYS A 428 1.61 20.36 -5.13
C LYS A 428 2.01 21.21 -3.94
N LEU A 429 1.96 20.68 -2.72
CA LEU A 429 2.21 21.43 -1.48
C LEU A 429 3.67 21.36 -1.02
N ALA A 430 4.40 20.31 -1.38
CA ALA A 430 5.77 20.10 -0.94
C ALA A 430 6.69 21.18 -1.51
N PRO A 431 7.48 21.89 -0.68
CA PRO A 431 8.59 22.70 -1.17
C PRO A 431 9.57 21.81 -1.95
N VAL A 432 10.10 22.30 -3.09
CA VAL A 432 10.95 21.52 -4.02
C VAL A 432 12.08 20.78 -3.28
N ARG A 433 12.76 21.47 -2.36
CA ARG A 433 13.87 20.91 -1.56
C ARG A 433 13.46 19.79 -0.60
N PHE A 434 12.18 19.69 -0.22
CA PHE A 434 11.65 18.67 0.68
C PHE A 434 10.74 17.64 -0.02
N ALA A 435 10.55 17.75 -1.33
CA ALA A 435 9.58 16.92 -2.06
C ALA A 435 9.78 15.42 -1.84
N SER A 436 11.02 14.92 -2.01
CA SER A 436 11.34 13.50 -1.79
C SER A 436 11.13 13.07 -0.34
N LEU A 437 11.48 13.92 0.62
CA LEU A 437 11.36 13.63 2.04
C LEU A 437 9.88 13.59 2.47
N LEU A 438 9.06 14.53 1.99
CA LEU A 438 7.62 14.57 2.27
C LEU A 438 6.87 13.43 1.58
N MET A 439 7.31 13.01 0.39
CA MET A 439 6.83 11.78 -0.22
C MET A 439 7.20 10.56 0.63
N GLY A 440 8.39 10.57 1.23
CA GLY A 440 8.82 9.57 2.22
C GLY A 440 7.89 9.51 3.43
N VAL A 441 7.50 10.65 3.99
CA VAL A 441 6.52 10.71 5.10
C VAL A 441 5.16 10.16 4.68
N TRP A 442 4.74 10.39 3.43
CA TRP A 442 3.51 9.79 2.90
C TRP A 442 3.58 8.25 2.87
N TYR A 443 4.68 7.68 2.38
CA TYR A 443 4.87 6.21 2.42
C TYR A 443 4.99 5.68 3.85
N LEU A 444 5.55 6.45 4.76
CA LEU A 444 5.63 6.09 6.18
C LEU A 444 4.23 6.05 6.83
N SER A 445 3.31 6.95 6.45
CA SER A 445 1.92 6.85 6.90
C SER A 445 1.23 5.58 6.38
N MET A 446 1.54 5.16 5.15
CA MET A 446 1.06 3.89 4.60
C MET A 446 1.63 2.68 5.35
N ALA A 447 2.91 2.69 5.68
CA ALA A 447 3.54 1.65 6.52
C ALA A 447 2.87 1.56 7.90
N THR A 448 2.63 2.71 8.53
CA THR A 448 1.91 2.83 9.80
C THR A 448 0.48 2.28 9.70
N ALA A 449 -0.24 2.63 8.64
CA ALA A 449 -1.61 2.15 8.40
C ALA A 449 -1.66 0.62 8.26
N ASN A 450 -0.73 0.03 7.51
CA ASN A 450 -0.66 -1.41 7.33
C ASN A 450 -0.31 -2.14 8.63
N LYS A 451 0.63 -1.60 9.42
CA LYS A 451 0.94 -2.15 10.74
C LYS A 451 -0.26 -2.04 11.69
N PHE A 452 -0.95 -0.91 11.68
CA PHE A 452 -2.15 -0.68 12.49
C PHE A 452 -3.32 -1.58 12.04
N ALA A 453 -3.44 -1.87 10.73
CA ALA A 453 -4.40 -2.85 10.22
C ALA A 453 -4.19 -4.23 10.86
N GLY A 454 -2.95 -4.70 10.92
CA GLY A 454 -2.61 -5.94 11.62
C GLY A 454 -2.99 -5.91 13.10
N ALA A 455 -2.67 -4.80 13.79
CA ALA A 455 -3.01 -4.65 15.22
C ALA A 455 -4.54 -4.64 15.46
N LEU A 456 -5.33 -3.94 14.63
CA LEU A 456 -6.79 -3.96 14.73
C LEU A 456 -7.38 -5.35 14.42
N SER A 457 -6.76 -6.10 13.51
CA SER A 457 -7.23 -7.45 13.18
C SER A 457 -7.03 -8.47 14.31
N THR A 458 -6.14 -8.22 15.28
CA THR A 458 -6.02 -9.08 16.47
C THR A 458 -7.29 -9.08 17.33
N LEU A 459 -8.15 -8.08 17.14
CA LEU A 459 -9.45 -7.97 17.80
C LEU A 459 -10.55 -8.81 17.16
N TYR A 460 -10.25 -9.50 16.02
CA TYR A 460 -11.23 -10.35 15.34
C TYR A 460 -11.73 -11.43 16.30
N PRO A 461 -13.07 -11.54 16.49
CA PRO A 461 -13.62 -12.42 17.49
C PRO A 461 -13.37 -13.90 17.17
N GLU A 462 -13.02 -14.65 18.20
CA GLU A 462 -12.88 -16.10 18.18
C GLU A 462 -13.84 -16.71 19.21
N ALA A 463 -14.38 -17.89 18.93
CA ALA A 463 -15.31 -18.56 19.81
C ALA A 463 -14.69 -18.74 21.23
N GLY A 464 -15.41 -18.27 22.24
CA GLY A 464 -14.97 -18.38 23.65
C GLY A 464 -13.90 -17.39 24.10
N LYS A 465 -13.50 -16.43 23.25
CA LYS A 465 -12.56 -15.36 23.62
C LYS A 465 -13.23 -14.01 23.43
N SER A 466 -13.15 -13.14 24.42
CA SER A 466 -13.47 -11.72 24.29
C SER A 466 -12.19 -10.89 24.31
N ARG A 467 -12.19 -9.78 23.61
CA ARG A 467 -11.08 -8.83 23.56
C ARG A 467 -11.55 -7.46 24.07
N MET A 468 -10.66 -6.73 24.70
CA MET A 468 -10.96 -5.38 25.17
C MET A 468 -10.34 -4.34 24.25
N PHE A 469 -11.12 -3.35 23.84
CA PHE A 469 -10.66 -2.21 23.05
C PHE A 469 -11.17 -0.91 23.67
N PHE A 470 -10.28 -0.10 24.24
CA PHE A 470 -10.61 1.13 24.98
C PHE A 470 -11.74 0.96 26.04
N GLY A 471 -11.73 -0.17 26.76
CA GLY A 471 -12.73 -0.47 27.77
C GLY A 471 -14.06 -1.05 27.23
N LEU A 472 -14.17 -1.26 25.93
CA LEU A 472 -15.29 -1.95 25.29
C LEU A 472 -14.93 -3.41 25.04
N GLU A 473 -15.84 -4.31 25.38
CA GLU A 473 -15.70 -5.74 25.12
C GLU A 473 -16.12 -6.03 23.66
N ILE A 474 -15.22 -6.67 22.93
CA ILE A 474 -15.44 -7.12 21.55
C ILE A 474 -15.65 -8.63 21.60
N SER A 475 -16.91 -9.05 21.55
CA SER A 475 -17.29 -10.46 21.73
C SER A 475 -17.84 -11.09 20.45
N ASN A 476 -18.25 -10.30 19.47
CA ASN A 476 -18.89 -10.77 18.24
C ASN A 476 -18.47 -9.93 17.03
N LEU A 477 -18.86 -10.37 15.82
CA LEU A 477 -18.52 -9.69 14.57
C LEU A 477 -19.14 -8.31 14.42
N PHE A 478 -20.35 -8.09 14.99
CA PHE A 478 -20.97 -6.78 14.96
C PHE A 478 -20.13 -5.76 15.71
N ASP A 479 -19.70 -6.08 16.93
CA ASP A 479 -18.85 -5.21 17.76
C ASP A 479 -17.52 -4.93 17.03
N PHE A 480 -16.93 -5.97 16.45
CA PHE A 480 -15.66 -5.86 15.72
C PHE A 480 -15.79 -4.90 14.51
N PHE A 481 -16.82 -5.05 13.67
CA PHE A 481 -16.99 -4.15 12.53
C PHE A 481 -17.39 -2.73 12.94
N MET A 482 -18.10 -2.58 14.07
CA MET A 482 -18.43 -1.26 14.63
C MET A 482 -17.19 -0.46 15.05
N ILE A 483 -16.04 -1.09 15.37
CA ILE A 483 -14.78 -0.39 15.60
C ILE A 483 -14.41 0.45 14.36
N PHE A 484 -14.46 -0.18 13.19
CA PHE A 484 -14.10 0.48 11.93
C PHE A 484 -15.15 1.54 11.52
N VAL A 485 -16.44 1.29 11.80
CA VAL A 485 -17.50 2.30 11.61
C VAL A 485 -17.18 3.55 12.41
N VAL A 486 -16.95 3.41 13.72
CA VAL A 486 -16.74 4.54 14.62
C VAL A 486 -15.44 5.28 14.31
N ILE A 487 -14.33 4.57 14.17
CA ILE A 487 -13.02 5.18 13.90
C ILE A 487 -13.06 5.98 12.59
N SER A 488 -13.61 5.38 11.51
CA SER A 488 -13.67 6.04 10.19
C SER A 488 -14.67 7.19 10.18
N ALA A 489 -15.83 7.06 10.83
CA ALA A 489 -16.82 8.14 10.94
C ALA A 489 -16.28 9.33 11.72
N VAL A 490 -15.66 9.09 12.89
CA VAL A 490 -15.06 10.15 13.70
C VAL A 490 -13.93 10.85 12.93
N ALA A 491 -13.05 10.09 12.28
CA ALA A 491 -12.00 10.66 11.44
C ALA A 491 -12.59 11.51 10.29
N ALA A 492 -13.65 11.03 9.62
CA ALA A 492 -14.33 11.77 8.56
C ALA A 492 -14.93 13.10 9.07
N LEU A 493 -15.61 13.08 10.20
CA LEU A 493 -16.25 14.26 10.79
C LEU A 493 -15.19 15.30 11.22
N ILE A 494 -14.11 14.86 11.87
CA ILE A 494 -13.03 15.75 12.29
C ILE A 494 -12.35 16.37 11.05
N LEU A 495 -12.01 15.57 10.05
CA LEU A 495 -11.37 16.04 8.83
C LEU A 495 -12.26 17.01 8.06
N PHE A 496 -13.58 16.73 7.99
CA PHE A 496 -14.54 17.61 7.38
C PHE A 496 -14.63 18.96 8.13
N GLY A 497 -14.66 18.94 9.45
CA GLY A 497 -14.63 20.16 10.28
C GLY A 497 -13.35 20.98 10.10
N LEU A 498 -12.21 20.31 9.95
CA LEU A 498 -10.91 20.95 9.72
C LEU A 498 -10.73 21.44 8.27
N SER A 499 -11.56 21.01 7.32
CA SER A 499 -11.33 21.20 5.88
C SER A 499 -11.15 22.66 5.47
N LYS A 500 -11.98 23.56 5.98
CA LYS A 500 -11.87 25.03 5.70
C LYS A 500 -10.60 25.64 6.25
N TRP A 501 -10.15 25.22 7.42
CA TRP A 501 -8.92 25.66 8.02
C TRP A 501 -7.69 25.14 7.25
N LEU A 502 -7.70 23.88 6.86
CA LEU A 502 -6.66 23.28 6.02
C LEU A 502 -6.54 23.99 4.68
N GLN A 503 -7.66 24.31 4.02
CA GLN A 503 -7.64 25.09 2.77
C GLN A 503 -6.98 26.45 2.91
N LYS A 504 -7.18 27.15 4.04
CA LYS A 504 -6.47 28.42 4.33
C LYS A 504 -4.95 28.20 4.43
N LEU A 505 -4.52 27.10 5.08
CA LEU A 505 -3.09 26.77 5.24
C LEU A 505 -2.45 26.30 3.92
N MET A 506 -3.22 25.90 2.92
CA MET A 506 -2.73 25.52 1.58
C MET A 506 -2.30 26.75 0.75
N HIS A 507 -2.64 27.98 1.16
CA HIS A 507 -2.27 29.24 0.49
C HIS A 507 -2.61 29.24 -1.02
N GLY A 508 -3.86 28.91 -1.37
CA GLY A 508 -4.37 28.97 -2.74
C GLY A 508 -4.06 27.76 -3.62
N VAL A 509 -3.32 26.78 -3.13
CA VAL A 509 -3.14 25.49 -3.81
C VAL A 509 -4.44 24.68 -3.66
N LYS A 510 -4.98 24.17 -4.79
CA LYS A 510 -6.21 23.37 -4.83
C LYS A 510 -5.93 21.90 -5.19
#